data_40246d572fe095eda2aae4873aad96e7
#
_entry.id   40246d572fe095eda2aae4873aad96e7
#
_cell.length_a   1.000
_cell.length_b   1.000
_cell.length_c   1.000
_cell.angle_alpha   90.00
_cell.angle_beta   90.00
_cell.angle_gamma   90.00
#
_symmetry.space_group_name_H-M   'P 1'
#
loop_
_entity.id
_entity.type
_entity.pdbx_description
1 polymer ?
#
loop_
_entity_poly.entity_id
_entity_poly.type
_entity_poly.pdbx_seq_one_letter_code
_entity_poly.pdbx_strand_id
1 'polypeptide(L)'
;PSITQFGVEPLFVETRGAVRTKVRVNKIASLADDLALALAAPRIRIQAPVPGHSYVGIEVPNEEMSLVALRDLLESDALQKNTNPLRFALGKDVTGHPINTTLENMPHLLIAGTTGSGKSVCVNAILTCFLMHNTPDDLRMILVDPKRVELTGYNGIPHLLSPVVVEIDRVIGALQWMTREMDKRYHLFAQVGSRNIADYNAKMKLQGMKKLPLLVIVIDELADLMMIAPGETEQTITRLAQLARATGI
;
A
#
# COMPACT_ATOMS: atom_id res chain seq x y z
N PRO A 1 2.83 -6.34 16.53
CA PRO A 1 2.32 -7.45 15.72
C PRO A 1 1.28 -8.24 16.50
N SER A 2 0.26 -8.72 15.81
CA SER A 2 -0.80 -9.56 16.38
C SER A 2 -0.44 -11.06 16.35
N ILE A 3 0.61 -11.41 15.62
CA ILE A 3 1.05 -12.79 15.38
C ILE A 3 2.58 -12.83 15.46
N THR A 4 3.12 -13.90 16.04
CA THR A 4 4.54 -14.23 15.99
C THR A 4 4.73 -15.55 15.25
N GLN A 5 5.67 -15.61 14.31
CA GLN A 5 6.02 -16.82 13.59
C GLN A 5 7.29 -17.45 14.20
N PHE A 6 7.21 -18.71 14.57
CA PHE A 6 8.32 -19.53 14.99
C PHE A 6 8.78 -20.45 13.87
N GLY A 7 10.06 -20.43 13.52
CA GLY A 7 10.65 -21.35 12.53
C GLY A 7 11.08 -22.66 13.17
N VAL A 8 10.55 -23.79 12.70
CA VAL A 8 10.88 -25.12 13.20
C VAL A 8 11.53 -25.95 12.10
N GLU A 9 12.75 -26.40 12.35
CA GLU A 9 13.43 -27.32 11.44
C GLU A 9 13.09 -28.77 11.77
N PRO A 10 12.63 -29.59 10.79
CA PRO A 10 12.37 -31.00 11.00
C PRO A 10 13.67 -31.75 11.32
N LEU A 11 13.77 -32.30 12.53
CA LEU A 11 14.91 -33.09 12.97
C LEU A 11 14.86 -34.53 12.44
N PHE A 12 16.01 -35.22 12.53
CA PHE A 12 16.11 -36.65 12.26
C PHE A 12 15.73 -37.46 13.51
N VAL A 13 14.87 -38.45 13.31
CA VAL A 13 14.47 -39.42 14.34
C VAL A 13 15.10 -40.74 14.02
N GLU A 14 15.70 -41.39 15.00
CA GLU A 14 16.21 -42.76 14.89
C GLU A 14 15.04 -43.76 15.02
N THR A 15 14.80 -44.49 13.96
CA THR A 15 13.82 -45.59 13.98
C THR A 15 14.52 -46.91 14.36
N ARG A 16 13.80 -47.88 14.95
CA ARG A 16 14.33 -49.19 15.27
C ARG A 16 15.08 -49.78 14.06
N GLY A 17 16.41 -49.94 14.18
CA GLY A 17 17.27 -50.43 13.10
C GLY A 17 18.33 -49.47 12.58
N ALA A 18 18.69 -48.42 13.33
CA ALA A 18 19.71 -47.41 12.97
C ALA A 18 19.48 -46.59 11.70
N VAL A 19 18.26 -46.58 11.17
CA VAL A 19 17.90 -45.72 10.02
C VAL A 19 17.44 -44.36 10.54
N ARG A 20 18.20 -43.30 10.20
CA ARG A 20 17.83 -41.90 10.48
C ARG A 20 16.85 -41.42 9.44
N THR A 21 15.60 -41.16 9.82
CA THR A 21 14.57 -40.59 8.98
C THR A 21 14.22 -39.18 9.46
N LYS A 22 14.13 -38.24 8.51
CA LYS A 22 13.72 -36.86 8.82
C LYS A 22 12.21 -36.85 9.13
N VAL A 23 11.81 -36.13 10.18
CA VAL A 23 10.39 -35.94 10.51
C VAL A 23 9.66 -35.33 9.31
N ARG A 24 8.57 -35.96 8.86
CA ARG A 24 7.79 -35.47 7.74
C ARG A 24 7.02 -34.21 8.13
N VAL A 25 6.98 -33.22 7.22
CA VAL A 25 6.28 -31.96 7.42
C VAL A 25 4.81 -32.15 7.81
N ASN A 26 4.12 -33.12 7.17
CA ASN A 26 2.72 -33.44 7.48
C ASN A 26 2.52 -33.88 8.94
N LYS A 27 3.54 -34.50 9.56
CA LYS A 27 3.47 -34.89 10.98
C LYS A 27 3.52 -33.68 11.89
N ILE A 28 4.26 -32.62 11.50
CA ILE A 28 4.27 -31.34 12.23
C ILE A 28 2.94 -30.62 12.01
N ALA A 29 2.44 -30.59 10.78
CA ALA A 29 1.17 -29.93 10.44
C ALA A 29 -0.04 -30.56 11.17
N SER A 30 -0.02 -31.88 11.38
CA SER A 30 -1.12 -32.57 12.08
C SER A 30 -1.16 -32.29 13.60
N LEU A 31 -0.14 -31.65 14.16
CA LEU A 31 -0.07 -31.28 15.59
C LEU A 31 -0.62 -29.86 15.86
N ALA A 32 -1.25 -29.21 14.90
CA ALA A 32 -1.70 -27.83 15.04
C ALA A 32 -2.66 -27.63 16.22
N ASP A 33 -3.62 -28.54 16.39
CA ASP A 33 -4.59 -28.47 17.49
C ASP A 33 -3.96 -28.76 18.86
N ASP A 34 -3.06 -29.75 18.92
CA ASP A 34 -2.31 -30.07 20.15
C ASP A 34 -1.41 -28.89 20.59
N LEU A 35 -0.76 -28.25 19.63
CA LEU A 35 0.06 -27.06 19.88
C LEU A 35 -0.80 -25.86 20.29
N ALA A 36 -1.97 -25.66 19.67
CA ALA A 36 -2.90 -24.61 20.05
C ALA A 36 -3.35 -24.77 21.50
N LEU A 37 -3.68 -26.01 21.90
CA LEU A 37 -4.06 -26.33 23.27
C LEU A 37 -2.89 -26.10 24.26
N ALA A 38 -1.69 -26.56 23.93
CA ALA A 38 -0.51 -26.43 24.78
C ALA A 38 -0.08 -24.97 24.98
N LEU A 39 -0.31 -24.11 23.98
CA LEU A 39 0.02 -22.68 24.00
C LEU A 39 -1.16 -21.80 24.46
N ALA A 40 -2.29 -22.42 24.86
CA ALA A 40 -3.55 -21.71 25.19
C ALA A 40 -3.98 -20.70 24.10
N ALA A 41 -3.59 -20.96 22.84
CA ALA A 41 -3.90 -20.09 21.72
C ALA A 41 -5.24 -20.48 21.08
N PRO A 42 -6.10 -19.50 20.69
CA PRO A 42 -7.40 -19.82 20.11
C PRO A 42 -7.29 -20.54 18.76
N ARG A 43 -6.23 -20.31 18.02
CA ARG A 43 -5.91 -20.96 16.75
C ARG A 43 -4.44 -20.72 16.39
N ILE A 44 -3.76 -21.74 15.88
CA ILE A 44 -2.44 -21.61 15.25
C ILE A 44 -2.54 -21.90 13.75
N ARG A 45 -1.64 -21.28 12.98
CA ARG A 45 -1.48 -21.59 11.56
C ARG A 45 -0.10 -22.18 11.31
N ILE A 46 -0.05 -23.32 10.61
CA ILE A 46 1.21 -23.94 10.21
C ILE A 46 1.42 -23.70 8.73
N GLN A 47 2.49 -23.00 8.38
CA GLN A 47 2.91 -22.74 7.01
C GLN A 47 4.10 -23.63 6.65
N ALA A 48 3.92 -24.49 5.67
CA ALA A 48 4.94 -25.45 5.28
C ALA A 48 4.95 -25.69 3.77
N PRO A 49 6.00 -25.31 3.06
CA PRO A 49 7.16 -24.55 3.53
C PRO A 49 6.88 -23.05 3.71
N VAL A 50 7.72 -22.34 4.46
CA VAL A 50 7.76 -20.87 4.44
C VAL A 50 8.49 -20.43 3.17
N PRO A 51 7.92 -19.55 2.33
CA PRO A 51 8.57 -19.10 1.11
C PRO A 51 9.97 -18.55 1.36
N GLY A 52 10.96 -19.05 0.61
CA GLY A 52 12.35 -18.63 0.73
C GLY A 52 13.13 -19.23 1.92
N HIS A 53 12.51 -20.13 2.70
CA HIS A 53 13.14 -20.74 3.88
C HIS A 53 12.97 -22.25 3.90
N SER A 54 13.89 -22.96 4.56
CA SER A 54 13.91 -24.43 4.69
C SER A 54 13.26 -24.95 5.97
N TYR A 55 12.49 -24.12 6.68
CA TYR A 55 11.79 -24.48 7.92
C TYR A 55 10.27 -24.43 7.77
N VAL A 56 9.57 -24.99 8.75
CA VAL A 56 8.12 -24.93 8.93
C VAL A 56 7.81 -23.75 9.84
N GLY A 57 6.97 -22.81 9.38
CA GLY A 57 6.52 -21.67 10.18
C GLY A 57 5.30 -22.04 11.03
N ILE A 58 5.37 -21.77 12.32
CA ILE A 58 4.23 -21.88 13.25
C ILE A 58 3.84 -20.47 13.66
N GLU A 59 2.70 -20.01 13.19
CA GLU A 59 2.15 -18.68 13.51
C GLU A 59 1.26 -18.78 14.73
N VAL A 60 1.64 -18.09 15.81
CA VAL A 60 0.93 -18.07 17.10
C VAL A 60 0.40 -16.66 17.34
N PRO A 61 -0.91 -16.47 17.60
CA PRO A 61 -1.44 -15.18 18.00
C PRO A 61 -0.79 -14.70 19.31
N ASN A 62 -0.44 -13.42 19.38
CA ASN A 62 0.08 -12.81 20.59
C ASN A 62 -1.09 -12.47 21.55
N GLU A 63 -0.93 -12.67 22.83
CA GLU A 63 -1.89 -12.26 23.85
C GLU A 63 -2.03 -10.73 23.86
N GLU A 64 -0.91 -10.02 23.76
CA GLU A 64 -0.89 -8.57 23.66
C GLU A 64 -0.45 -8.13 22.27
N MET A 65 -1.24 -7.23 21.67
CA MET A 65 -0.89 -6.60 20.40
C MET A 65 0.11 -5.48 20.63
N SER A 66 1.33 -5.63 20.13
CA SER A 66 2.30 -4.54 20.16
C SER A 66 1.94 -3.46 19.16
N LEU A 67 1.99 -2.20 19.58
CA LEU A 67 1.80 -1.04 18.71
C LEU A 67 2.87 -1.02 17.61
N VAL A 68 2.44 -0.85 16.38
CA VAL A 68 3.33 -0.59 15.23
C VAL A 68 3.22 0.91 14.91
N ALA A 69 4.14 1.70 15.45
CA ALA A 69 4.15 3.13 15.22
C ALA A 69 4.64 3.45 13.79
N LEU A 70 3.96 4.38 13.12
CA LEU A 70 4.38 4.82 11.78
C LEU A 70 5.79 5.42 11.81
N ARG A 71 6.18 6.10 12.89
CA ARG A 71 7.51 6.66 13.05
C ARG A 71 8.60 5.62 12.94
N ASP A 72 8.45 4.47 13.61
CA ASP A 72 9.43 3.37 13.58
C ASP A 72 9.60 2.82 12.16
N LEU A 73 8.51 2.81 11.38
CA LEU A 73 8.54 2.38 10.00
C LEU A 73 9.19 3.41 9.08
N LEU A 74 8.93 4.70 9.30
CA LEU A 74 9.54 5.81 8.56
C LEU A 74 11.06 5.87 8.77
N GLU A 75 11.52 5.63 10.01
CA GLU A 75 12.93 5.62 10.38
C GLU A 75 13.64 4.29 10.03
N SER A 76 12.91 3.26 9.57
CA SER A 76 13.48 1.96 9.24
C SER A 76 14.40 2.01 8.02
N ASP A 77 15.50 1.26 8.05
CA ASP A 77 16.41 1.07 6.93
C ASP A 77 15.69 0.64 5.64
N ALA A 78 14.66 -0.19 5.78
CA ALA A 78 13.88 -0.69 4.65
C ALA A 78 13.20 0.43 3.88
N LEU A 79 12.60 1.42 4.56
CA LEU A 79 11.96 2.56 3.91
C LEU A 79 12.99 3.62 3.48
N GLN A 80 14.03 3.85 4.25
CA GLN A 80 15.07 4.84 3.93
C GLN A 80 15.87 4.47 2.66
N LYS A 81 16.12 3.19 2.44
CA LYS A 81 16.77 2.69 1.20
C LYS A 81 15.89 2.76 -0.04
N ASN A 82 14.58 2.84 0.14
CA ASN A 82 13.64 2.99 -0.96
C ASN A 82 13.56 4.48 -1.36
N THR A 83 14.14 4.84 -2.50
CA THR A 83 14.20 6.24 -3.00
C THR A 83 12.98 6.66 -3.82
N ASN A 84 11.99 5.78 -4.02
CA ASN A 84 10.81 6.10 -4.80
C ASN A 84 9.99 7.22 -4.12
N PRO A 85 9.56 8.26 -4.85
CA PRO A 85 8.79 9.37 -4.29
C PRO A 85 7.44 8.93 -3.70
N LEU A 86 6.81 7.91 -4.27
CA LEU A 86 5.52 7.38 -3.81
C LEU A 86 5.67 6.11 -2.93
N ARG A 87 6.80 6.02 -2.20
CA ARG A 87 6.98 4.95 -1.21
C ARG A 87 6.14 5.16 0.03
N PHE A 88 5.68 4.08 0.61
CA PHE A 88 4.97 4.12 1.88
C PHE A 88 5.15 2.82 2.68
N ALA A 89 5.00 2.95 3.99
CA ALA A 89 5.08 1.83 4.92
C ALA A 89 3.70 1.16 5.06
N LEU A 90 3.70 -0.17 5.07
CA LEU A 90 2.49 -0.99 5.29
C LEU A 90 2.38 -1.49 6.73
N GLY A 91 3.51 -1.74 7.39
CA GLY A 91 3.53 -2.32 8.74
C GLY A 91 4.76 -3.20 8.97
N LYS A 92 4.60 -4.19 9.82
CA LYS A 92 5.61 -5.25 10.05
C LYS A 92 5.02 -6.59 9.65
N ASP A 93 5.87 -7.47 9.12
CA ASP A 93 5.49 -8.85 8.86
C ASP A 93 5.40 -9.66 10.17
N VAL A 94 5.07 -10.95 10.05
CA VAL A 94 4.94 -11.88 11.18
C VAL A 94 6.27 -12.17 11.89
N THR A 95 7.39 -11.81 11.30
CA THR A 95 8.75 -11.92 11.88
C THR A 95 9.23 -10.59 12.47
N GLY A 96 8.43 -9.52 12.36
CA GLY A 96 8.70 -8.21 12.92
C GLY A 96 9.48 -7.27 11.98
N HIS A 97 9.77 -7.68 10.74
CA HIS A 97 10.48 -6.85 9.77
C HIS A 97 9.56 -5.79 9.15
N PRO A 98 10.04 -4.54 8.99
CA PRO A 98 9.29 -3.48 8.32
C PRO A 98 9.01 -3.82 6.85
N ILE A 99 7.74 -3.69 6.44
CA ILE A 99 7.30 -3.86 5.05
C ILE A 99 6.94 -2.50 4.48
N ASN A 100 7.52 -2.19 3.32
CA ASN A 100 7.21 -1.01 2.55
C ASN A 100 6.96 -1.37 1.07
N THR A 101 6.30 -0.48 0.37
CA THR A 101 6.05 -0.62 -1.06
C THR A 101 5.98 0.77 -1.71
N THR A 102 5.70 0.82 -3.00
CA THR A 102 5.51 2.07 -3.75
C THR A 102 4.20 2.02 -4.52
N LEU A 103 3.53 3.16 -4.63
CA LEU A 103 2.32 3.25 -5.44
C LEU A 103 2.60 3.02 -6.94
N GLU A 104 3.79 3.31 -7.42
CA GLU A 104 4.18 3.02 -8.82
C GLU A 104 4.14 1.54 -9.19
N ASN A 105 4.42 0.65 -8.22
CA ASN A 105 4.32 -0.80 -8.43
C ASN A 105 2.86 -1.28 -8.52
N MET A 106 1.96 -0.51 -7.91
CA MET A 106 0.52 -0.76 -7.87
C MET A 106 -0.20 0.52 -8.31
N PRO A 107 -0.11 0.96 -9.56
CA PRO A 107 -0.43 2.34 -9.96
C PRO A 107 -1.76 2.86 -9.41
N HIS A 108 -2.65 1.96 -9.04
CA HIS A 108 -3.91 2.24 -8.36
C HIS A 108 -4.10 1.22 -7.24
N LEU A 109 -4.47 1.70 -6.06
CA LEU A 109 -4.62 0.90 -4.84
C LEU A 109 -6.06 1.00 -4.35
N LEU A 110 -6.71 -0.15 -4.20
CA LEU A 110 -7.99 -0.26 -3.51
C LEU A 110 -7.76 -0.77 -2.09
N ILE A 111 -8.26 0.01 -1.11
CA ILE A 111 -8.19 -0.35 0.31
C ILE A 111 -9.62 -0.65 0.76
N ALA A 112 -9.88 -1.90 1.13
CA ALA A 112 -11.19 -2.33 1.59
C ALA A 112 -11.11 -2.87 3.03
N GLY A 113 -12.18 -2.65 3.79
CA GLY A 113 -12.27 -3.13 5.17
C GLY A 113 -13.58 -2.72 5.83
N THR A 114 -13.99 -3.49 6.83
CA THR A 114 -15.17 -3.16 7.67
C THR A 114 -14.87 -1.97 8.58
N THR A 115 -15.90 -1.37 9.15
CA THR A 115 -15.74 -0.31 10.16
C THR A 115 -14.83 -0.80 11.30
N GLY A 116 -13.86 0.02 11.68
CA GLY A 116 -12.86 -0.34 12.72
C GLY A 116 -11.71 -1.23 12.24
N SER A 117 -11.65 -1.63 10.97
CA SER A 117 -10.55 -2.45 10.41
C SER A 117 -9.22 -1.70 10.24
N GLY A 118 -9.22 -0.37 10.37
CA GLY A 118 -8.05 0.47 10.19
C GLY A 118 -7.90 1.08 8.78
N LYS A 119 -8.95 1.08 7.94
CA LYS A 119 -8.93 1.71 6.60
C LYS A 119 -8.39 3.14 6.66
N SER A 120 -8.97 4.00 7.49
CA SER A 120 -8.57 5.39 7.65
C SER A 120 -7.16 5.54 8.20
N VAL A 121 -6.75 4.67 9.13
CA VAL A 121 -5.37 4.65 9.64
C VAL A 121 -4.38 4.33 8.52
N CYS A 122 -4.69 3.37 7.67
CA CYS A 122 -3.88 3.01 6.51
C CYS A 122 -3.76 4.17 5.51
N VAL A 123 -4.88 4.81 5.16
CA VAL A 123 -4.90 5.98 4.26
C VAL A 123 -4.08 7.13 4.83
N ASN A 124 -4.26 7.46 6.12
CA ASN A 124 -3.49 8.51 6.79
C ASN A 124 -2.00 8.18 6.87
N ALA A 125 -1.62 6.91 7.08
CA ALA A 125 -0.23 6.47 7.06
C ALA A 125 0.41 6.67 5.67
N ILE A 126 -0.30 6.33 4.59
CA ILE A 126 0.14 6.53 3.20
C ILE A 126 0.33 8.02 2.92
N LEU A 127 -0.68 8.85 3.23
CA LEU A 127 -0.61 10.31 3.05
C LEU A 127 0.56 10.92 3.81
N THR A 128 0.76 10.51 5.07
CA THR A 128 1.89 10.98 5.88
C THR A 128 3.22 10.60 5.23
N CYS A 129 3.38 9.36 4.75
CA CYS A 129 4.57 8.96 4.03
C CYS A 129 4.82 9.83 2.79
N PHE A 130 3.79 10.12 2.00
CA PHE A 130 3.92 10.97 0.82
C PHE A 130 4.34 12.40 1.17
N LEU A 131 3.72 12.99 2.19
CA LEU A 131 4.02 14.35 2.64
C LEU A 131 5.41 14.49 3.24
N MET A 132 5.92 13.45 3.92
CA MET A 132 7.26 13.45 4.50
C MET A 132 8.38 13.34 3.46
N HIS A 133 8.07 12.86 2.25
CA HIS A 133 9.08 12.55 1.24
C HIS A 133 8.99 13.41 -0.03
N ASN A 134 7.98 14.24 -0.17
CA ASN A 134 7.77 15.05 -1.37
C ASN A 134 7.51 16.52 -1.04
N THR A 135 8.00 17.38 -1.89
CA THR A 135 7.61 18.79 -1.90
C THR A 135 6.37 19.00 -2.79
N PRO A 136 5.68 20.15 -2.70
CA PRO A 136 4.56 20.47 -3.59
C PRO A 136 4.94 20.55 -5.09
N ASP A 137 6.22 20.72 -5.40
CA ASP A 137 6.73 20.68 -6.78
C ASP A 137 6.95 19.25 -7.29
N ASP A 138 7.03 18.27 -6.37
CA ASP A 138 7.19 16.85 -6.70
C ASP A 138 5.84 16.14 -6.76
N LEU A 139 4.94 16.45 -5.83
CA LEU A 139 3.66 15.78 -5.63
C LEU A 139 2.54 16.77 -5.38
N ARG A 140 1.46 16.63 -6.12
CA ARG A 140 0.20 17.33 -5.87
C ARG A 140 -0.92 16.32 -5.66
N MET A 141 -1.91 16.70 -4.85
CA MET A 141 -2.98 15.79 -4.47
C MET A 141 -4.37 16.41 -4.60
N ILE A 142 -5.35 15.56 -4.89
CA ILE A 142 -6.77 15.84 -4.72
C ILE A 142 -7.29 14.84 -3.68
N LEU A 143 -7.87 15.33 -2.60
CA LEU A 143 -8.48 14.52 -1.57
C LEU A 143 -9.99 14.63 -1.64
N VAL A 144 -10.68 13.51 -1.58
CA VAL A 144 -12.14 13.38 -1.69
C VAL A 144 -12.67 12.73 -0.44
N ASP A 145 -13.50 13.46 0.30
CA ASP A 145 -14.11 13.01 1.57
C ASP A 145 -15.58 13.46 1.66
N PRO A 146 -16.51 12.72 1.04
CA PRO A 146 -17.93 13.07 1.04
C PRO A 146 -18.54 13.14 2.46
N LYS A 147 -18.01 12.33 3.38
CA LYS A 147 -18.47 12.25 4.77
C LYS A 147 -17.91 13.37 5.67
N ARG A 148 -16.89 14.09 5.23
CA ARG A 148 -16.21 15.18 5.96
C ARG A 148 -15.60 14.76 7.30
N VAL A 149 -15.12 13.52 7.41
CA VAL A 149 -14.67 12.94 8.68
C VAL A 149 -13.17 12.68 8.69
N GLU A 150 -12.62 12.13 7.60
CA GLU A 150 -11.30 11.53 7.59
C GLU A 150 -10.20 12.43 7.01
N LEU A 151 -10.50 13.18 5.94
CA LEU A 151 -9.48 13.89 5.16
C LEU A 151 -9.56 15.41 5.29
N THR A 152 -10.62 15.97 5.86
CA THR A 152 -10.81 17.43 5.98
C THR A 152 -9.72 18.10 6.81
N GLY A 153 -9.05 17.39 7.72
CA GLY A 153 -7.90 17.88 8.49
C GLY A 153 -6.68 18.24 7.65
N TYR A 154 -6.60 17.76 6.39
CA TYR A 154 -5.53 18.12 5.46
C TYR A 154 -5.75 19.45 4.73
N ASN A 155 -6.88 20.12 4.92
CA ASN A 155 -7.11 21.43 4.30
C ASN A 155 -6.00 22.43 4.66
N GLY A 156 -5.53 23.14 3.64
CA GLY A 156 -4.48 24.16 3.81
C GLY A 156 -3.06 23.66 3.57
N ILE A 157 -2.81 22.37 3.42
CA ILE A 157 -1.46 21.90 3.04
C ILE A 157 -1.14 22.30 1.59
N PRO A 158 0.11 22.69 1.29
CA PRO A 158 0.48 23.23 -0.02
C PRO A 158 0.47 22.19 -1.15
N HIS A 159 0.38 20.88 -0.83
CA HIS A 159 0.30 19.81 -1.80
C HIS A 159 -1.08 19.67 -2.46
N LEU A 160 -2.13 20.24 -1.87
CA LEU A 160 -3.47 20.15 -2.43
C LEU A 160 -3.63 21.06 -3.66
N LEU A 161 -4.31 20.54 -4.69
CA LEU A 161 -4.72 21.32 -5.87
C LEU A 161 -5.98 22.13 -5.62
N SER A 162 -6.83 21.69 -4.69
CA SER A 162 -8.04 22.35 -4.22
C SER A 162 -8.25 21.97 -2.75
N PRO A 163 -9.09 22.69 -1.99
CA PRO A 163 -9.60 22.19 -0.71
C PRO A 163 -10.16 20.77 -0.87
N VAL A 164 -10.18 19.99 0.21
CA VAL A 164 -10.75 18.64 0.21
C VAL A 164 -12.15 18.67 -0.39
N VAL A 165 -12.38 17.84 -1.41
CA VAL A 165 -13.63 17.82 -2.16
C VAL A 165 -14.65 16.98 -1.40
N VAL A 166 -15.74 17.61 -0.98
CA VAL A 166 -16.77 16.99 -0.13
C VAL A 166 -18.12 16.88 -0.84
N GLU A 167 -18.33 17.63 -1.92
CA GLU A 167 -19.57 17.63 -2.70
C GLU A 167 -19.42 16.70 -3.92
N ILE A 168 -20.36 15.78 -4.10
CA ILE A 168 -20.25 14.72 -5.11
C ILE A 168 -20.15 15.26 -6.54
N ASP A 169 -20.92 16.30 -6.87
CA ASP A 169 -20.82 16.92 -8.19
C ASP A 169 -19.42 17.47 -8.48
N ARG A 170 -18.75 17.99 -7.44
CA ARG A 170 -17.36 18.44 -7.55
C ARG A 170 -16.37 17.28 -7.66
N VAL A 171 -16.69 16.13 -7.05
CA VAL A 171 -15.85 14.93 -7.19
C VAL A 171 -15.81 14.45 -8.63
N ILE A 172 -16.97 14.38 -9.29
CA ILE A 172 -17.07 14.03 -10.70
C ILE A 172 -16.25 15.03 -11.54
N GLY A 173 -16.41 16.32 -11.26
CA GLY A 173 -15.61 17.37 -11.90
C GLY A 173 -14.10 17.20 -11.70
N ALA A 174 -13.65 16.79 -10.50
CA ALA A 174 -12.25 16.52 -10.19
C ALA A 174 -11.73 15.32 -10.97
N LEU A 175 -12.49 14.22 -11.04
CA LEU A 175 -12.14 13.03 -11.82
C LEU A 175 -12.04 13.36 -13.32
N GLN A 176 -12.98 14.10 -13.87
CA GLN A 176 -12.94 14.56 -15.25
C GLN A 176 -11.75 15.50 -15.51
N TRP A 177 -11.40 16.36 -14.54
CA TRP A 177 -10.21 17.20 -14.64
C TRP A 177 -8.93 16.37 -14.70
N MET A 178 -8.81 15.34 -13.86
CA MET A 178 -7.67 14.40 -13.89
C MET A 178 -7.53 13.71 -15.26
N THR A 179 -8.64 13.33 -15.86
CA THR A 179 -8.64 12.73 -17.22
C THR A 179 -8.14 13.73 -18.27
N ARG A 180 -8.61 14.98 -18.21
CA ARG A 180 -8.12 16.04 -19.13
C ARG A 180 -6.64 16.36 -18.91
N GLU A 181 -6.18 16.39 -17.67
CA GLU A 181 -4.76 16.59 -17.34
C GLU A 181 -3.91 15.41 -17.86
N MET A 182 -4.40 14.19 -17.76
CA MET A 182 -3.76 13.01 -18.34
C MET A 182 -3.58 13.17 -19.86
N ASP A 183 -4.64 13.52 -20.58
CA ASP A 183 -4.60 13.72 -22.03
C ASP A 183 -3.62 14.86 -22.41
N LYS A 184 -3.66 15.97 -21.66
CA LYS A 184 -2.71 17.08 -21.84
C LYS A 184 -1.27 16.64 -21.66
N ARG A 185 -0.98 15.81 -20.63
CA ARG A 185 0.37 15.28 -20.41
C ARG A 185 0.83 14.39 -21.55
N TYR A 186 -0.04 13.55 -22.10
CA TYR A 186 0.27 12.77 -23.30
C TYR A 186 0.64 13.64 -24.50
N HIS A 187 -0.09 14.73 -24.73
CA HIS A 187 0.26 15.69 -25.78
C HIS A 187 1.63 16.35 -25.55
N LEU A 188 1.91 16.76 -24.32
CA LEU A 188 3.23 17.32 -23.97
C LEU A 188 4.36 16.30 -24.18
N PHE A 189 4.13 15.05 -23.82
CA PHE A 189 5.12 13.97 -24.01
C PHE A 189 5.39 13.72 -25.50
N ALA A 190 4.34 13.70 -26.31
CA ALA A 190 4.46 13.52 -27.75
C ALA A 190 5.28 14.66 -28.41
N GLN A 191 5.11 15.91 -28.00
CA GLN A 191 5.84 17.06 -28.53
C GLN A 191 7.36 16.95 -28.33
N VAL A 192 7.81 16.35 -27.23
CA VAL A 192 9.24 16.21 -26.91
C VAL A 192 9.75 14.78 -27.10
N GLY A 193 8.93 13.89 -27.66
CA GLY A 193 9.29 12.49 -27.88
C GLY A 193 9.55 11.71 -26.57
N SER A 194 8.80 12.01 -25.51
CA SER A 194 8.87 11.30 -24.24
C SER A 194 7.83 10.22 -24.11
N ARG A 195 8.15 9.14 -23.40
CA ARG A 195 7.24 7.99 -23.22
C ARG A 195 6.46 8.03 -21.91
N ASN A 196 6.97 8.72 -20.92
CA ASN A 196 6.39 8.82 -19.58
C ASN A 196 6.86 10.08 -18.86
N ILE A 197 6.30 10.34 -17.67
CA ILE A 197 6.60 11.52 -16.86
C ILE A 197 8.08 11.59 -16.45
N ALA A 198 8.73 10.46 -16.16
CA ALA A 198 10.14 10.45 -15.75
C ALA A 198 11.06 10.90 -16.90
N ASP A 199 10.85 10.37 -18.10
CA ASP A 199 11.58 10.77 -19.31
C ASP A 199 11.29 12.25 -19.66
N TYR A 200 10.03 12.68 -19.59
CA TYR A 200 9.66 14.07 -19.78
C TYR A 200 10.39 15.00 -18.80
N ASN A 201 10.30 14.71 -17.50
CA ASN A 201 10.93 15.52 -16.46
C ASN A 201 12.46 15.56 -16.57
N ALA A 202 13.10 14.46 -16.98
CA ALA A 202 14.54 14.44 -17.25
C ALA A 202 14.91 15.42 -18.38
N LYS A 203 14.16 15.43 -19.50
CA LYS A 203 14.38 16.36 -20.61
C LYS A 203 14.12 17.82 -20.20
N MET A 204 13.05 18.08 -19.45
CA MET A 204 12.75 19.43 -18.95
C MET A 204 13.85 19.96 -18.05
N LYS A 205 14.40 19.11 -17.17
CA LYS A 205 15.52 19.47 -16.30
C LYS A 205 16.77 19.87 -17.10
N LEU A 206 17.10 19.13 -18.17
CA LEU A 206 18.23 19.47 -19.04
C LEU A 206 18.06 20.81 -19.75
N GLN A 207 16.81 21.23 -20.01
CA GLN A 207 16.47 22.50 -20.66
C GLN A 207 16.27 23.64 -19.64
N GLY A 208 16.46 23.40 -18.35
CA GLY A 208 16.20 24.40 -17.30
C GLY A 208 14.70 24.73 -17.12
N MET A 209 13.82 23.88 -17.64
CA MET A 209 12.37 24.05 -17.56
C MET A 209 11.76 23.35 -16.34
N LYS A 210 10.58 23.81 -15.94
CA LYS A 210 9.85 23.27 -14.79
C LYS A 210 9.38 21.84 -15.09
N LYS A 211 9.62 20.92 -14.13
CA LYS A 211 9.08 19.55 -14.17
C LYS A 211 7.58 19.50 -13.91
N LEU A 212 6.93 18.43 -14.32
CA LEU A 212 5.57 18.10 -13.95
C LEU A 212 5.56 17.32 -12.63
N PRO A 213 4.70 17.68 -11.65
CA PRO A 213 4.53 16.91 -10.43
C PRO A 213 3.81 15.59 -10.69
N LEU A 214 4.03 14.60 -9.83
CA LEU A 214 3.13 13.47 -9.70
C LEU A 214 1.78 13.95 -9.18
N LEU A 215 0.69 13.31 -9.60
CA LEU A 215 -0.66 13.61 -9.13
C LEU A 215 -1.25 12.38 -8.48
N VAL A 216 -1.75 12.54 -7.26
CA VAL A 216 -2.46 11.47 -6.54
C VAL A 216 -3.85 11.95 -6.18
N ILE A 217 -4.87 11.16 -6.53
CA ILE A 217 -6.22 11.35 -6.03
C ILE A 217 -6.50 10.28 -4.96
N VAL A 218 -7.02 10.72 -3.83
CA VAL A 218 -7.44 9.83 -2.73
C VAL A 218 -8.92 10.00 -2.52
N ILE A 219 -9.65 8.89 -2.58
CA ILE A 219 -11.10 8.84 -2.37
C ILE A 219 -11.34 8.00 -1.11
N ASP A 220 -11.84 8.62 -0.04
CA ASP A 220 -12.08 7.91 1.22
C ASP A 220 -13.15 6.84 1.07
N GLU A 221 -14.28 7.16 0.43
CA GLU A 221 -15.39 6.22 0.27
C GLU A 221 -15.85 6.16 -1.19
N LEU A 222 -15.35 5.17 -1.93
CA LEU A 222 -15.71 4.98 -3.32
C LEU A 222 -17.19 4.56 -3.50
N ALA A 223 -17.74 3.83 -2.52
CA ALA A 223 -19.11 3.34 -2.58
C ALA A 223 -20.12 4.48 -2.69
N ASP A 224 -19.91 5.61 -2.01
CA ASP A 224 -20.81 6.77 -2.06
C ASP A 224 -20.88 7.34 -3.50
N LEU A 225 -19.77 7.38 -4.22
CA LEU A 225 -19.73 7.83 -5.62
C LEU A 225 -20.42 6.83 -6.55
N MET A 226 -20.21 5.54 -6.32
CA MET A 226 -20.84 4.47 -7.11
C MET A 226 -22.35 4.39 -6.90
N MET A 227 -22.85 4.83 -5.76
CA MET A 227 -24.30 4.89 -5.49
C MET A 227 -24.99 6.07 -6.19
N ILE A 228 -24.32 7.20 -6.33
CA ILE A 228 -24.94 8.44 -6.84
C ILE A 228 -24.73 8.62 -8.34
N ALA A 229 -23.53 8.36 -8.82
CA ALA A 229 -23.16 8.53 -10.23
C ALA A 229 -22.34 7.34 -10.74
N PRO A 230 -22.92 6.11 -10.77
CA PRO A 230 -22.18 4.89 -11.08
C PRO A 230 -21.52 4.94 -12.45
N GLY A 231 -22.25 5.32 -13.51
CA GLY A 231 -21.74 5.29 -14.87
C GLY A 231 -20.56 6.22 -15.12
N GLU A 232 -20.65 7.48 -14.68
CA GLU A 232 -19.58 8.47 -14.86
C GLU A 232 -18.34 8.12 -14.00
N THR A 233 -18.58 7.67 -12.78
CA THR A 233 -17.51 7.28 -11.85
C THR A 233 -16.75 6.07 -12.38
N GLU A 234 -17.45 5.01 -12.77
CA GLU A 234 -16.86 3.79 -13.31
C GLU A 234 -16.07 4.06 -14.58
N GLN A 235 -16.67 4.77 -15.54
CA GLN A 235 -16.01 5.10 -16.80
C GLN A 235 -14.74 5.91 -16.60
N THR A 236 -14.79 6.91 -15.73
CA THR A 236 -13.64 7.81 -15.49
C THR A 236 -12.53 7.10 -14.74
N ILE A 237 -12.86 6.34 -13.69
CA ILE A 237 -11.87 5.56 -12.91
C ILE A 237 -11.24 4.49 -13.80
N THR A 238 -12.03 3.78 -14.59
CA THR A 238 -11.52 2.76 -15.52
C THR A 238 -10.53 3.37 -16.51
N ARG A 239 -10.85 4.53 -17.10
CA ARG A 239 -9.96 5.22 -18.03
C ARG A 239 -8.65 5.66 -17.36
N LEU A 240 -8.71 6.22 -16.14
CA LEU A 240 -7.53 6.57 -15.38
C LEU A 240 -6.71 5.32 -15.04
N ALA A 241 -7.35 4.26 -14.57
CA ALA A 241 -6.68 3.02 -14.21
C ALA A 241 -5.91 2.39 -15.38
N GLN A 242 -6.43 2.50 -16.60
CA GLN A 242 -5.80 1.95 -17.79
C GLN A 242 -4.66 2.81 -18.35
N LEU A 243 -4.76 4.14 -18.25
CA LEU A 243 -3.90 5.05 -19.01
C LEU A 243 -3.06 5.99 -18.15
N ALA A 244 -3.41 6.26 -16.90
CA ALA A 244 -2.80 7.36 -16.15
C ALA A 244 -1.37 7.08 -15.65
N ARG A 245 -0.97 5.81 -15.52
CA ARG A 245 0.34 5.41 -14.99
C ARG A 245 1.52 6.13 -15.67
N ALA A 246 1.55 6.13 -16.99
CA ALA A 246 2.66 6.75 -17.74
C ALA A 246 2.72 8.27 -17.56
N THR A 247 1.57 8.91 -17.27
CA THR A 247 1.47 10.35 -17.08
C THR A 247 1.78 10.82 -15.65
N GLY A 248 2.04 9.87 -14.72
CA GLY A 248 2.32 10.18 -13.32
C GLY A 248 1.08 10.56 -12.51
N ILE A 249 -0.08 10.03 -12.88
CA ILE A 249 -1.37 10.24 -12.22
C ILE A 249 -1.83 8.94 -11.60
#